data_c60235468f3809d34dcdb99a42bdfab5
#
_entry.id   c60235468f3809d34dcdb99a42bdfab5
#
_cell.length_a   1.000
_cell.length_b   1.000
_cell.length_c   1.000
_cell.angle_alpha   90.00
_cell.angle_beta   90.00
_cell.angle_gamma   90.00
#
_symmetry.space_group_name_H-M   'P 1'
#
loop_
_entity.id
_entity.type
_entity.pdbx_description
1 polymer ?
#
loop_
_entity_poly.entity_id
_entity_poly.type
_entity_poly.pdbx_seq_one_letter_code
_entity_poly.pdbx_strand_id
1 'polypeptide(L)'
;MKAIIGKKIGMTQIFDENGYVIPVTAIEAGPCVVAQVKSEETDGYNAIQLGFGDVKDKHINKPEKGHFAKSKLTAKKHLREFRVDSVDVKVGDEVKADVFAAGDKIDVQGITKGKGFQGVIKRHGQHRGPMGHGSMYHRRPGSMGSTSTPGRVFKGKKLPGHMGVQTVTIQNLDVVRVDMDKNVLLVKGSVPGPKGAILKIKAAVKSAK
;
A
#
# COMPACT_ATOMS: atom_id res chain seq x y z
N MET A 1 -11.01 -3.19 -15.94
CA MET A 1 -9.85 -3.01 -15.01
C MET A 1 -10.26 -3.34 -13.58
N LYS A 2 -9.52 -4.22 -12.83
CA LYS A 2 -9.76 -4.49 -11.39
C LYS A 2 -8.70 -3.77 -10.54
N ALA A 3 -8.90 -2.48 -10.27
CA ALA A 3 -8.04 -1.69 -9.38
C ALA A 3 -8.81 -0.53 -8.75
N ILE A 4 -8.50 -0.20 -7.48
CA ILE A 4 -9.16 0.86 -6.71
C ILE A 4 -8.23 1.44 -5.65
N ILE A 5 -8.51 2.67 -5.21
CA ILE A 5 -7.90 3.25 -4.01
C ILE A 5 -8.81 2.98 -2.83
N GLY A 6 -8.23 2.54 -1.72
CA GLY A 6 -8.97 2.35 -0.48
C GLY A 6 -8.30 3.00 0.72
N LYS A 7 -9.05 3.13 1.80
CA LYS A 7 -8.58 3.63 3.09
C LYS A 7 -8.80 2.56 4.14
N LYS A 8 -7.75 2.22 4.87
CA LYS A 8 -7.80 1.24 5.96
C LYS A 8 -8.66 1.75 7.11
N ILE A 9 -9.77 1.08 7.41
CA ILE A 9 -10.62 1.39 8.56
C ILE A 9 -10.03 0.76 9.82
N GLY A 10 -9.74 -0.55 9.76
CA GLY A 10 -9.23 -1.30 10.89
C GLY A 10 -9.20 -2.80 10.63
N MET A 11 -8.97 -3.57 11.69
CA MET A 11 -9.07 -5.03 11.63
C MET A 11 -10.18 -5.50 12.57
N THR A 12 -10.86 -6.56 12.15
CA THR A 12 -11.89 -7.27 12.89
C THR A 12 -11.80 -8.76 12.56
N GLN A 13 -12.73 -9.53 13.05
CA GLN A 13 -12.88 -10.94 12.73
C GLN A 13 -14.31 -11.21 12.28
N ILE A 14 -14.46 -12.18 11.42
CA ILE A 14 -15.75 -12.75 11.01
C ILE A 14 -15.68 -14.27 11.19
N PHE A 15 -16.84 -14.91 11.22
CA PHE A 15 -16.94 -16.36 11.30
C PHE A 15 -17.37 -16.91 9.94
N ASP A 16 -16.81 -18.04 9.55
CA ASP A 16 -17.29 -18.79 8.40
C ASP A 16 -18.49 -19.66 8.78
N GLU A 17 -19.04 -20.37 7.81
CA GLU A 17 -20.18 -21.28 8.00
C GLU A 17 -19.88 -22.43 8.97
N ASN A 18 -18.63 -22.80 9.13
CA ASN A 18 -18.16 -23.85 10.06
C ASN A 18 -17.81 -23.30 11.46
N GLY A 19 -18.02 -22.00 11.71
CA GLY A 19 -17.68 -21.35 12.98
C GLY A 19 -16.20 -20.99 13.15
N TYR A 20 -15.35 -21.16 12.13
CA TYR A 20 -13.93 -20.76 12.22
C TYR A 20 -13.78 -19.25 12.12
N VAL A 21 -12.88 -18.71 12.93
CA VAL A 21 -12.56 -17.29 12.96
C VAL A 21 -11.67 -16.92 11.77
N ILE A 22 -12.12 -15.99 10.95
CA ILE A 22 -11.34 -15.41 9.86
C ILE A 22 -10.95 -13.98 10.26
N PRO A 23 -9.65 -13.68 10.49
CA PRO A 23 -9.20 -12.31 10.72
C PRO A 23 -9.28 -11.51 9.43
N VAL A 24 -9.94 -10.36 9.46
CA VAL A 24 -10.13 -9.51 8.28
C VAL A 24 -9.72 -8.07 8.54
N THR A 25 -9.25 -7.41 7.49
CA THR A 25 -9.09 -5.96 7.46
C THR A 25 -10.26 -5.35 6.69
N ALA A 26 -10.94 -4.38 7.31
CA ALA A 26 -11.94 -3.57 6.65
C ALA A 26 -11.28 -2.39 5.94
N ILE A 27 -11.59 -2.24 4.65
CA ILE A 27 -11.06 -1.19 3.78
C ILE A 27 -12.24 -0.47 3.13
N GLU A 28 -12.33 0.84 3.33
CA GLU A 28 -13.23 1.72 2.58
C GLU A 28 -12.67 1.84 1.16
N ALA A 29 -13.32 1.24 0.16
CA ALA A 29 -12.87 1.14 -1.21
C ALA A 29 -13.76 1.97 -2.14
N GLY A 30 -13.33 3.18 -2.43
CA GLY A 30 -14.10 4.11 -3.27
C GLY A 30 -15.17 4.91 -2.50
N PRO A 31 -16.01 5.67 -3.21
CA PRO A 31 -15.98 5.85 -4.66
C PRO A 31 -14.69 6.57 -5.13
N CYS A 32 -14.11 6.10 -6.21
CA CYS A 32 -12.96 6.71 -6.86
C CYS A 32 -13.39 7.27 -8.21
N VAL A 33 -12.88 8.44 -8.58
CA VAL A 33 -13.16 9.07 -9.88
C VAL A 33 -11.93 8.95 -10.77
N VAL A 34 -12.13 8.63 -12.04
CA VAL A 34 -11.06 8.63 -13.05
C VAL A 34 -10.70 10.07 -13.36
N ALA A 35 -9.55 10.52 -12.86
CA ALA A 35 -9.07 11.90 -13.04
C ALA A 35 -8.36 12.11 -14.37
N GLN A 36 -7.61 11.13 -14.83
CA GLN A 36 -6.86 11.16 -16.09
C GLN A 36 -6.71 9.76 -16.66
N VAL A 37 -6.75 9.67 -17.95
CA VAL A 37 -6.40 8.48 -18.74
C VAL A 37 -5.11 8.80 -19.49
N LYS A 38 -4.14 7.90 -19.44
CA LYS A 38 -2.86 7.99 -20.15
C LYS A 38 -2.82 6.92 -21.22
N SER A 39 -2.34 7.29 -22.40
CA SER A 39 -2.18 6.40 -23.54
C SER A 39 -0.73 6.28 -23.96
N GLU A 40 -0.39 5.20 -24.65
CA GLU A 40 0.96 4.96 -25.15
C GLU A 40 1.40 6.05 -26.13
N GLU A 41 0.48 6.58 -26.95
CA GLU A 41 0.77 7.62 -27.93
C GLU A 41 1.19 8.97 -27.31
N THR A 42 0.55 9.36 -26.20
CA THR A 42 0.77 10.67 -25.58
C THR A 42 1.73 10.64 -24.39
N ASP A 43 1.68 9.57 -23.61
CA ASP A 43 2.42 9.45 -22.32
C ASP A 43 3.50 8.35 -22.35
N GLY A 44 3.57 7.54 -23.42
CA GLY A 44 4.50 6.43 -23.59
C GLY A 44 4.12 5.17 -22.82
N TYR A 45 2.96 5.14 -22.17
CA TYR A 45 2.41 3.95 -21.47
C TYR A 45 0.92 4.12 -21.18
N ASN A 46 0.23 3.00 -21.04
CA ASN A 46 -1.18 2.98 -20.68
C ASN A 46 -1.36 2.98 -19.16
N ALA A 47 -2.12 3.95 -18.64
CA ALA A 47 -2.43 4.04 -17.21
C ALA A 47 -3.72 4.83 -16.96
N ILE A 48 -4.30 4.60 -15.80
CA ILE A 48 -5.49 5.31 -15.31
C ILE A 48 -5.13 5.95 -13.97
N GLN A 49 -5.35 7.25 -13.86
CA GLN A 49 -5.20 7.97 -12.61
C GLN A 49 -6.55 8.05 -11.90
N LEU A 50 -6.64 7.45 -10.71
CA LEU A 50 -7.81 7.50 -9.86
C LEU A 50 -7.66 8.57 -8.77
N GLY A 51 -8.75 9.29 -8.51
CA GLY A 51 -8.87 10.24 -7.42
C GLY A 51 -9.79 9.70 -6.32
N PHE A 52 -9.37 9.83 -5.05
CA PHE A 52 -10.10 9.36 -3.87
C PHE A 52 -10.14 10.39 -2.76
N GLY A 53 -11.29 10.49 -2.10
CA GLY A 53 -11.53 11.38 -0.98
C GLY A 53 -11.70 12.84 -1.39
N ASP A 54 -12.70 13.51 -0.85
CA ASP A 54 -12.97 14.90 -1.16
C ASP A 54 -12.03 15.84 -0.41
N VAL A 55 -11.77 16.98 -1.00
CA VAL A 55 -10.94 18.03 -0.40
C VAL A 55 -11.61 19.39 -0.57
N LYS A 56 -11.54 20.24 0.45
CA LYS A 56 -12.04 21.60 0.39
C LYS A 56 -11.11 22.47 -0.47
N ASP A 57 -11.66 23.36 -1.26
CA ASP A 57 -10.89 24.23 -2.19
C ASP A 57 -9.76 25.05 -1.56
N LYS A 58 -9.91 25.40 -0.28
CA LYS A 58 -8.87 26.12 0.49
C LYS A 58 -7.60 25.29 0.74
N HIS A 59 -7.67 23.98 0.60
CA HIS A 59 -6.55 23.05 0.83
C HIS A 59 -5.90 22.55 -0.46
N ILE A 60 -6.28 23.14 -1.61
CA ILE A 60 -5.77 22.73 -2.92
C ILE A 60 -4.91 23.84 -3.48
N ASN A 61 -3.74 23.48 -3.98
CA ASN A 61 -2.82 24.39 -4.64
C ASN A 61 -3.29 24.75 -6.06
N LYS A 62 -2.84 25.91 -6.59
CA LYS A 62 -3.21 26.35 -7.95
C LYS A 62 -2.91 25.32 -9.05
N PRO A 63 -1.74 24.65 -9.08
CA PRO A 63 -1.47 23.59 -10.08
C PRO A 63 -2.45 22.43 -10.01
N GLU A 64 -2.80 21.96 -8.80
CA GLU A 64 -3.77 20.89 -8.60
C GLU A 64 -5.17 21.29 -9.07
N LYS A 65 -5.60 22.54 -8.76
CA LYS A 65 -6.86 23.09 -9.30
C LYS A 65 -6.89 23.08 -10.82
N GLY A 66 -5.79 23.48 -11.47
CA GLY A 66 -5.65 23.44 -12.92
C GLY A 66 -5.74 22.02 -13.50
N HIS A 67 -5.16 21.03 -12.81
CA HIS A 67 -5.23 19.62 -13.21
C HIS A 67 -6.68 19.11 -13.22
N PHE A 68 -7.44 19.34 -12.15
CA PHE A 68 -8.85 18.91 -12.08
C PHE A 68 -9.76 19.74 -12.99
N ALA A 69 -9.49 21.05 -13.14
CA ALA A 69 -10.25 21.93 -14.04
C ALA A 69 -10.17 21.46 -15.50
N LYS A 70 -9.00 20.99 -15.96
CA LYS A 70 -8.82 20.42 -17.30
C LYS A 70 -9.78 19.25 -17.56
N SER A 71 -10.04 18.45 -16.56
CA SER A 71 -10.94 17.29 -16.61
C SER A 71 -12.38 17.62 -16.19
N LYS A 72 -12.68 18.87 -15.83
CA LYS A 72 -13.99 19.34 -15.30
C LYS A 72 -14.48 18.52 -14.08
N LEU A 73 -13.56 18.10 -13.23
CA LEU A 73 -13.82 17.28 -12.06
C LEU A 73 -13.65 18.07 -10.77
N THR A 74 -14.37 17.63 -9.73
CA THR A 74 -14.11 18.08 -8.36
C THR A 74 -12.78 17.54 -7.87
N ALA A 75 -12.02 18.37 -7.16
CA ALA A 75 -10.71 17.97 -6.69
C ALA A 75 -10.79 16.85 -5.65
N LYS A 76 -9.90 15.88 -5.77
CA LYS A 76 -9.76 14.75 -4.85
C LYS A 76 -8.46 14.83 -4.07
N LYS A 77 -8.49 14.38 -2.82
CA LYS A 77 -7.35 14.47 -1.89
C LYS A 77 -6.17 13.58 -2.28
N HIS A 78 -6.46 12.39 -2.81
CA HIS A 78 -5.46 11.38 -3.11
C HIS A 78 -5.56 10.96 -4.57
N LEU A 79 -4.50 11.18 -5.31
CA LEU A 79 -4.34 10.70 -6.68
C LEU A 79 -3.38 9.52 -6.69
N ARG A 80 -3.74 8.44 -7.36
CA ARG A 80 -2.88 7.28 -7.60
C ARG A 80 -3.07 6.75 -9.01
N GLU A 81 -1.97 6.34 -9.60
CA GLU A 81 -1.94 5.81 -10.95
C GLU A 81 -1.85 4.29 -10.94
N PHE A 82 -2.59 3.67 -11.83
CA PHE A 82 -2.58 2.24 -12.07
C PHE A 82 -2.25 1.98 -13.53
N ARG A 83 -1.17 1.26 -13.79
CA ARG A 83 -0.83 0.78 -15.13
C ARG A 83 -1.78 -0.33 -15.52
N VAL A 84 -2.25 -0.30 -16.75
CA VAL A 84 -3.20 -1.25 -17.32
C VAL A 84 -2.77 -1.58 -18.75
N ASP A 85 -3.13 -2.76 -19.23
CA ASP A 85 -2.81 -3.19 -20.60
C ASP A 85 -3.78 -2.55 -21.59
N SER A 86 -5.08 -2.44 -21.22
CA SER A 86 -6.11 -1.76 -22.01
C SER A 86 -6.85 -0.71 -21.17
N VAL A 87 -7.27 0.35 -21.81
CA VAL A 87 -8.01 1.45 -21.18
C VAL A 87 -9.47 1.39 -21.63
N ASP A 88 -10.33 0.86 -20.76
CA ASP A 88 -11.76 0.68 -21.04
C ASP A 88 -12.64 1.72 -20.33
N VAL A 89 -12.03 2.72 -19.66
CA VAL A 89 -12.72 3.73 -18.84
C VAL A 89 -12.45 5.14 -19.38
N LYS A 90 -13.39 6.04 -19.12
CA LYS A 90 -13.32 7.46 -19.53
C LYS A 90 -13.04 8.34 -18.31
N VAL A 91 -12.51 9.53 -18.57
CA VAL A 91 -12.33 10.56 -17.54
C VAL A 91 -13.71 10.96 -16.99
N GLY A 92 -13.85 10.93 -15.67
CA GLY A 92 -15.10 11.21 -14.97
C GLY A 92 -15.87 9.97 -14.50
N ASP A 93 -15.52 8.78 -15.00
CA ASP A 93 -16.19 7.55 -14.56
C ASP A 93 -15.91 7.28 -13.07
N GLU A 94 -16.91 6.74 -12.37
CA GLU A 94 -16.77 6.33 -10.98
C GLU A 94 -16.44 4.83 -10.87
N VAL A 95 -15.43 4.52 -10.06
CA VAL A 95 -15.03 3.16 -9.71
C VAL A 95 -15.40 2.92 -8.25
N LYS A 96 -16.24 1.92 -7.98
CA LYS A 96 -16.73 1.53 -6.65
C LYS A 96 -16.20 0.15 -6.25
N ALA A 97 -16.58 -0.30 -5.07
CA ALA A 97 -16.18 -1.61 -4.54
C ALA A 97 -16.69 -2.81 -5.38
N ASP A 98 -17.68 -2.60 -6.23
CA ASP A 98 -18.32 -3.57 -7.14
C ASP A 98 -17.35 -4.21 -8.18
N VAL A 99 -16.20 -3.56 -8.40
CA VAL A 99 -15.14 -4.11 -9.26
C VAL A 99 -14.58 -5.43 -8.73
N PHE A 100 -14.72 -5.68 -7.42
CA PHE A 100 -14.27 -6.90 -6.75
C PHE A 100 -15.44 -7.75 -6.28
N ALA A 101 -15.28 -9.07 -6.36
CA ALA A 101 -16.21 -10.06 -5.86
C ALA A 101 -15.61 -10.83 -4.67
N ALA A 102 -16.47 -11.44 -3.86
CA ALA A 102 -16.03 -12.39 -2.84
C ALA A 102 -15.29 -13.57 -3.50
N GLY A 103 -14.16 -13.99 -2.93
CA GLY A 103 -13.28 -15.02 -3.49
C GLY A 103 -12.20 -14.49 -4.44
N ASP A 104 -12.27 -13.22 -4.87
CA ASP A 104 -11.18 -12.63 -5.67
C ASP A 104 -9.88 -12.57 -4.87
N LYS A 105 -8.75 -12.80 -5.56
CA LYS A 105 -7.40 -12.57 -5.01
C LYS A 105 -6.90 -11.20 -5.42
N ILE A 106 -6.40 -10.45 -4.44
CA ILE A 106 -5.94 -9.08 -4.62
C ILE A 106 -4.52 -8.86 -4.09
N ASP A 107 -3.83 -7.90 -4.68
CA ASP A 107 -2.57 -7.34 -4.19
C ASP A 107 -2.85 -5.97 -3.56
N VAL A 108 -2.43 -5.79 -2.31
CA VAL A 108 -2.62 -4.54 -1.57
C VAL A 108 -1.28 -3.88 -1.30
N GLN A 109 -1.08 -2.70 -1.87
CA GLN A 109 0.10 -1.88 -1.68
C GLN A 109 -0.22 -0.71 -0.74
N GLY A 110 0.66 -0.47 0.23
CA GLY A 110 0.53 0.65 1.15
C GLY A 110 1.84 1.02 1.81
N ILE A 111 1.84 2.13 2.55
CA ILE A 111 2.99 2.60 3.30
C ILE A 111 2.94 1.99 4.70
N THR A 112 4.02 1.34 5.12
CA THR A 112 4.13 0.71 6.44
C THR A 112 4.18 1.74 7.57
N LYS A 113 3.82 1.32 8.78
CA LYS A 113 3.97 2.15 9.99
C LYS A 113 5.42 2.56 10.18
N GLY A 114 5.67 3.83 10.46
CA GLY A 114 7.00 4.32 10.82
C GLY A 114 7.43 3.76 12.19
N LYS A 115 8.71 3.39 12.29
CA LYS A 115 9.33 2.88 13.52
C LYS A 115 10.54 3.73 13.95
N GLY A 116 10.79 4.83 13.24
CA GLY A 116 11.92 5.71 13.48
C GLY A 116 13.27 5.05 13.20
N PHE A 117 14.34 5.57 13.81
CA PHE A 117 15.67 4.98 13.74
C PHE A 117 15.75 3.74 14.63
N GLN A 118 16.11 2.59 14.06
CA GLN A 118 16.17 1.32 14.78
C GLN A 118 17.55 0.69 14.70
N GLY A 119 17.93 0.02 15.80
CA GLY A 119 19.13 -0.80 15.86
C GLY A 119 19.00 -2.08 15.02
N VAL A 120 20.13 -2.71 14.77
CA VAL A 120 20.27 -3.89 13.90
C VAL A 120 19.43 -5.08 14.33
N ILE A 121 19.20 -5.24 15.62
CA ILE A 121 18.41 -6.35 16.18
C ILE A 121 16.96 -6.25 15.70
N LYS A 122 16.32 -5.09 15.88
CA LYS A 122 14.93 -4.88 15.47
C LYS A 122 14.78 -4.73 13.95
N ARG A 123 15.75 -4.04 13.32
CA ARG A 123 15.67 -3.73 11.88
C ARG A 123 15.95 -4.95 11.00
N HIS A 124 16.88 -5.81 11.42
CA HIS A 124 17.37 -6.92 10.60
C HIS A 124 17.28 -8.29 11.26
N GLY A 125 16.71 -8.38 12.48
CA GLY A 125 16.58 -9.64 13.21
C GLY A 125 17.91 -10.24 13.68
N GLN A 126 18.95 -9.41 13.88
CA GLN A 126 20.24 -9.90 14.37
C GLN A 126 20.14 -10.31 15.84
N HIS A 127 20.98 -11.26 16.25
CA HIS A 127 21.07 -11.69 17.64
C HIS A 127 21.77 -10.64 18.50
N ARG A 128 21.37 -10.53 19.76
CA ARG A 128 22.07 -9.75 20.77
C ARG A 128 23.32 -10.50 21.24
N GLY A 129 24.32 -9.77 21.73
CA GLY A 129 25.45 -10.35 22.42
C GLY A 129 25.11 -10.85 23.83
N PRO A 130 26.05 -11.50 24.54
CA PRO A 130 25.87 -11.92 25.93
C PRO A 130 25.52 -10.75 26.85
N MET A 131 24.67 -10.99 27.83
CA MET A 131 24.20 -9.97 28.78
C MET A 131 24.90 -10.08 30.13
N GLY A 132 25.69 -11.10 30.34
CA GLY A 132 26.49 -11.37 31.53
C GLY A 132 27.93 -11.73 31.19
N HIS A 133 28.66 -12.31 32.16
CA HIS A 133 30.07 -12.74 32.03
C HIS A 133 31.04 -11.62 31.61
N GLY A 134 30.79 -10.37 32.05
CA GLY A 134 31.63 -9.20 31.71
C GLY A 134 31.54 -8.69 30.30
N SER A 135 30.62 -9.22 29.47
CA SER A 135 30.44 -8.75 28.09
C SER A 135 29.89 -7.32 28.08
N MET A 136 30.53 -6.45 27.27
CA MET A 136 30.04 -5.11 26.96
C MET A 136 29.36 -5.07 25.56
N TYR A 137 29.17 -6.23 24.95
CA TYR A 137 28.66 -6.36 23.59
C TYR A 137 27.16 -6.76 23.58
N HIS A 138 26.29 -5.90 24.06
CA HIS A 138 24.88 -6.23 24.26
C HIS A 138 24.04 -6.13 22.98
N ARG A 139 24.03 -4.95 22.35
CA ARG A 139 23.16 -4.65 21.19
C ARG A 139 23.90 -4.01 20.02
N ARG A 140 25.20 -4.24 19.93
CA ARG A 140 26.08 -3.65 18.91
C ARG A 140 25.94 -4.39 17.55
N PRO A 141 26.24 -3.72 16.42
CA PRO A 141 26.08 -4.30 15.07
C PRO A 141 27.11 -5.34 14.69
N GLY A 142 28.22 -5.47 15.42
CA GLY A 142 29.30 -6.39 15.10
C GLY A 142 30.36 -5.81 14.18
N SER A 143 31.21 -6.70 13.65
CA SER A 143 32.28 -6.33 12.74
C SER A 143 31.78 -5.62 11.48
N MET A 144 32.49 -4.59 11.04
CA MET A 144 32.19 -3.86 9.81
C MET A 144 32.84 -4.50 8.56
N GLY A 145 33.71 -5.46 8.75
CA GLY A 145 34.45 -6.14 7.70
C GLY A 145 35.96 -6.22 8.01
N SER A 146 36.74 -6.61 7.02
CA SER A 146 38.17 -6.64 7.08
C SER A 146 38.78 -5.23 6.94
N THR A 147 40.10 -5.07 7.30
CA THR A 147 40.74 -3.75 7.33
C THR A 147 41.29 -3.34 5.95
N SER A 148 42.53 -3.70 5.63
CA SER A 148 43.27 -3.21 4.45
C SER A 148 42.63 -3.64 3.12
N THR A 149 42.13 -4.86 3.05
CA THR A 149 41.43 -5.38 1.87
C THR A 149 40.06 -5.91 2.31
N PRO A 150 38.95 -5.31 1.85
CA PRO A 150 38.76 -4.33 0.76
C PRO A 150 38.92 -2.85 1.15
N GLY A 151 39.32 -2.50 2.38
CA GLY A 151 39.47 -1.11 2.84
C GLY A 151 38.19 -0.31 2.92
N ARG A 152 37.00 -0.95 2.89
CA ARG A 152 35.69 -0.32 2.91
C ARG A 152 34.65 -1.23 3.51
N VAL A 153 33.52 -0.65 3.96
CA VAL A 153 32.30 -1.40 4.30
C VAL A 153 31.50 -1.65 3.02
N PHE A 154 31.13 -2.89 2.75
CA PHE A 154 30.37 -3.26 1.56
C PHE A 154 28.97 -2.65 1.57
N LYS A 155 28.45 -2.34 0.36
CA LYS A 155 27.07 -1.95 0.16
C LYS A 155 26.13 -3.07 0.64
N GLY A 156 24.98 -2.71 1.17
CA GLY A 156 24.00 -3.69 1.69
C GLY A 156 24.31 -4.25 3.07
N LYS A 157 25.40 -3.82 3.74
CA LYS A 157 25.67 -4.18 5.14
C LYS A 157 24.48 -3.84 6.04
N LYS A 158 24.02 -4.81 6.81
CA LYS A 158 22.85 -4.66 7.72
C LYS A 158 23.24 -3.83 8.94
N LEU A 159 23.00 -2.53 8.87
CA LEU A 159 23.33 -1.54 9.90
C LEU A 159 22.07 -0.85 10.46
N PRO A 160 22.18 -0.13 11.61
CA PRO A 160 21.11 0.69 12.15
C PRO A 160 20.63 1.72 11.12
N GLY A 161 19.39 2.15 11.23
CA GLY A 161 18.86 3.18 10.35
C GLY A 161 17.34 3.29 10.44
N HIS A 162 16.78 4.11 9.57
CA HIS A 162 15.34 4.30 9.47
C HIS A 162 14.63 2.99 9.15
N MET A 163 13.53 2.72 9.87
CA MET A 163 12.69 1.55 9.68
C MET A 163 11.23 1.97 9.54
N GLY A 164 10.53 1.34 8.60
CA GLY A 164 9.14 1.68 8.28
C GLY A 164 9.03 2.86 7.31
N VAL A 165 7.80 3.35 7.09
CA VAL A 165 7.45 4.37 6.07
C VAL A 165 7.93 3.94 4.67
N GLN A 166 7.88 2.64 4.41
CA GLN A 166 8.26 2.06 3.11
C GLN A 166 7.01 1.56 2.42
N THR A 167 6.98 1.71 1.10
CA THR A 167 5.94 1.12 0.27
C THR A 167 6.14 -0.39 0.21
N VAL A 168 5.13 -1.14 0.67
CA VAL A 168 5.14 -2.60 0.67
C VAL A 168 3.86 -3.09 0.01
N THR A 169 3.97 -4.15 -0.78
CA THR A 169 2.83 -4.85 -1.39
C THR A 169 2.67 -6.21 -0.74
N ILE A 170 1.50 -6.49 -0.18
CA ILE A 170 1.10 -7.83 0.25
C ILE A 170 0.30 -8.43 -0.88
N GLN A 171 0.75 -9.59 -1.36
CA GLN A 171 0.20 -10.26 -2.53
C GLN A 171 -0.78 -11.38 -2.13
N ASN A 172 -1.69 -11.71 -3.06
CA ASN A 172 -2.60 -12.86 -2.97
C ASN A 172 -3.46 -12.88 -1.70
N LEU A 173 -4.02 -11.74 -1.31
CA LEU A 173 -5.01 -11.66 -0.24
C LEU A 173 -6.38 -12.00 -0.79
N ASP A 174 -7.16 -12.81 -0.04
CA ASP A 174 -8.52 -13.19 -0.42
C ASP A 174 -9.51 -12.10 0.00
N VAL A 175 -10.41 -11.74 -0.89
CA VAL A 175 -11.57 -10.89 -0.59
C VAL A 175 -12.64 -11.81 0.00
N VAL A 176 -12.97 -11.62 1.28
CA VAL A 176 -13.96 -12.46 1.96
C VAL A 176 -15.38 -11.99 1.70
N ARG A 177 -15.58 -10.67 1.74
CA ARG A 177 -16.91 -10.05 1.54
C ARG A 177 -16.76 -8.65 0.96
N VAL A 178 -17.71 -8.26 0.12
CA VAL A 178 -17.87 -6.91 -0.41
C VAL A 178 -19.21 -6.36 0.07
N ASP A 179 -19.19 -5.19 0.70
CA ASP A 179 -20.38 -4.44 1.11
C ASP A 179 -20.52 -3.25 0.15
N MET A 180 -21.49 -3.35 -0.75
CA MET A 180 -21.71 -2.34 -1.80
C MET A 180 -22.32 -1.05 -1.24
N ASP A 181 -23.19 -1.15 -0.23
CA ASP A 181 -23.89 0.01 0.33
C ASP A 181 -22.91 0.95 1.05
N LYS A 182 -21.92 0.37 1.71
CA LYS A 182 -20.90 1.12 2.47
C LYS A 182 -19.58 1.27 1.73
N ASN A 183 -19.46 0.73 0.51
CA ASN A 183 -18.21 0.64 -0.24
C ASN A 183 -17.05 0.06 0.58
N VAL A 184 -17.28 -1.05 1.29
CA VAL A 184 -16.31 -1.70 2.15
C VAL A 184 -15.89 -3.06 1.58
N LEU A 185 -14.57 -3.28 1.51
CA LEU A 185 -13.98 -4.59 1.23
C LEU A 185 -13.46 -5.21 2.54
N LEU A 186 -13.87 -6.44 2.83
CA LEU A 186 -13.31 -7.27 3.89
C LEU A 186 -12.26 -8.21 3.29
N VAL A 187 -11.00 -7.96 3.61
CA VAL A 187 -9.85 -8.70 3.08
C VAL A 187 -9.25 -9.56 4.18
N LYS A 188 -9.02 -10.84 3.89
CA LYS A 188 -8.43 -11.80 4.85
C LYS A 188 -7.02 -11.40 5.22
N GLY A 189 -6.75 -11.28 6.52
CA GLY A 189 -5.43 -10.98 7.04
C GLY A 189 -5.14 -9.48 7.21
N SER A 190 -3.86 -9.14 7.31
CA SER A 190 -3.40 -7.77 7.57
C SER A 190 -2.97 -7.06 6.29
N VAL A 191 -3.14 -5.74 6.26
CA VAL A 191 -2.66 -4.87 5.18
C VAL A 191 -1.70 -3.81 5.72
N PRO A 192 -0.82 -3.23 4.90
CA PRO A 192 0.18 -2.25 5.35
C PRO A 192 -0.47 -1.00 5.97
N GLY A 193 0.26 -0.36 6.87
CA GLY A 193 -0.07 0.96 7.40
C GLY A 193 -0.95 0.97 8.65
N PRO A 194 -1.12 2.17 9.27
CA PRO A 194 -2.03 2.43 10.39
C PRO A 194 -3.50 2.50 9.93
N LYS A 195 -4.42 2.67 10.86
CA LYS A 195 -5.79 3.10 10.55
C LYS A 195 -5.74 4.43 9.79
N GLY A 196 -6.58 4.58 8.77
CA GLY A 196 -6.60 5.75 7.89
C GLY A 196 -5.53 5.74 6.76
N ALA A 197 -4.67 4.72 6.69
CA ALA A 197 -3.68 4.59 5.60
C ALA A 197 -4.36 4.41 4.26
N ILE A 198 -3.84 5.09 3.24
CA ILE A 198 -4.28 4.96 1.86
C ILE A 198 -3.60 3.74 1.23
N LEU A 199 -4.40 2.93 0.57
CA LEU A 199 -4.00 1.67 -0.04
C LEU A 199 -4.29 1.71 -1.55
N LYS A 200 -3.38 1.12 -2.33
CA LYS A 200 -3.63 0.78 -3.73
C LYS A 200 -4.00 -0.70 -3.78
N ILE A 201 -5.17 -1.01 -4.28
CA ILE A 201 -5.71 -2.36 -4.38
C ILE A 201 -5.81 -2.70 -5.86
N LYS A 202 -5.31 -3.85 -6.26
CA LYS A 202 -5.42 -4.36 -7.64
C LYS A 202 -5.63 -5.86 -7.63
N ALA A 203 -6.12 -6.42 -8.73
CA ALA A 203 -6.15 -7.86 -8.90
C ALA A 203 -4.75 -8.46 -8.73
N ALA A 204 -4.66 -9.65 -8.14
CA ALA A 204 -3.38 -10.31 -7.89
C ALA A 204 -2.73 -10.75 -9.20
N VAL A 205 -1.47 -10.38 -9.39
CA VAL A 205 -0.70 -10.72 -10.60
C VAL A 205 -0.40 -12.22 -10.65
N LYS A 206 -0.22 -12.88 -9.51
CA LYS A 206 0.19 -14.30 -9.44
C LYS A 206 -0.97 -15.29 -9.41
N SER A 207 -2.21 -14.86 -9.21
CA SER A 207 -3.37 -15.75 -9.14
C SER A 207 -4.08 -15.92 -10.48
N ALA A 208 -3.61 -15.26 -11.52
CA ALA A 208 -4.19 -15.27 -12.86
C ALA A 208 -3.72 -16.48 -13.73
N LYS A 209 -3.37 -17.59 -13.09
CA LYS A 209 -3.05 -18.85 -13.78
C LYS A 209 -3.88 -19.97 -13.24
#